data_f3e739f0c36ff858f752d1623b06e046
#
_entry.id   f3e739f0c36ff858f752d1623b06e046
#
_cell.length_a   1.000
_cell.length_b   1.000
_cell.length_c   1.000
_cell.angle_alpha   90.00
_cell.angle_beta   90.00
_cell.angle_gamma   90.00
#
_symmetry.space_group_name_H-M   'P 1'
#
loop_
_entity.id
_entity.type
_entity.pdbx_description
1 polymer ?
#
loop_
_entity_poly.entity_id
_entity_poly.type
_entity_poly.pdbx_seq_one_letter_code
_entity_poly.pdbx_strand_id
1 'polypeptide(L)'
;MQNQDPVLNEAVARLGVSLRQTEDELTRNMLAATASFVNCVAGVNGDSPTEITRPDVDNVVRALLNNNAYTILDSIEGEDKFGTAPVRDAYFALCSTQLTPDLDNVAGFIQKAQYPAQMNILRSEWGSIGNLRFLISSIGSVTPKASISGADVYNIFCVGMEAYAVIEQDGYSATFIYRPPIYDSPLALNASVGWKFAQVPRITNDQWVINLRCTLSS
;
A
#
# COMPACT_ATOMS: atom_id res chain seq x y z
N MET A 1 -0.61 4.85 -47.25
CA MET A 1 -1.13 5.52 -46.05
C MET A 1 -0.36 4.98 -44.86
N GLN A 2 0.62 5.72 -44.34
CA GLN A 2 1.26 5.36 -43.07
C GLN A 2 0.29 5.69 -41.96
N ASN A 3 -0.16 4.68 -41.26
CA ASN A 3 -0.96 4.87 -40.08
C ASN A 3 -0.04 5.45 -38.97
N GLN A 4 -0.18 6.73 -38.71
CA GLN A 4 0.62 7.45 -37.71
C GLN A 4 0.00 7.30 -36.32
N ASP A 5 -0.55 6.13 -36.00
CA ASP A 5 -1.00 5.85 -34.63
C ASP A 5 0.23 5.82 -33.71
N PRO A 6 0.22 6.54 -32.58
CA PRO A 6 1.32 6.58 -31.62
C PRO A 6 1.39 5.30 -30.77
N VAL A 7 1.28 4.13 -31.41
CA VAL A 7 1.26 2.81 -30.76
C VAL A 7 2.49 2.61 -29.86
N LEU A 8 3.66 3.09 -30.31
CA LEU A 8 4.89 2.98 -29.54
C LEU A 8 4.81 3.79 -28.23
N ASN A 9 4.28 5.02 -28.30
CA ASN A 9 4.15 5.86 -27.12
C ASN A 9 3.15 5.29 -26.11
N GLU A 10 2.04 4.74 -26.60
CA GLU A 10 1.07 4.06 -25.74
C GLU A 10 1.65 2.77 -25.13
N ALA A 11 2.39 1.99 -25.89
CA ALA A 11 3.07 0.80 -25.40
C ALA A 11 4.07 1.13 -24.28
N VAL A 12 4.88 2.18 -24.45
CA VAL A 12 5.83 2.64 -23.42
C VAL A 12 5.10 3.12 -22.17
N ALA A 13 4.00 3.86 -22.32
CA ALA A 13 3.19 4.30 -21.18
C ALA A 13 2.61 3.11 -20.39
N ARG A 14 2.05 2.11 -21.06
CA ARG A 14 1.54 0.88 -20.43
C ARG A 14 2.64 0.06 -19.75
N LEU A 15 3.82 -0.02 -20.36
CA LEU A 15 4.99 -0.67 -19.76
C LEU A 15 5.46 0.06 -18.51
N GLY A 16 5.38 1.40 -18.47
CA GLY A 16 5.68 2.18 -17.28
C GLY A 16 4.74 1.86 -16.10
N VAL A 17 3.45 1.68 -16.38
CA VAL A 17 2.47 1.24 -15.36
C VAL A 17 2.80 -0.18 -14.89
N SER A 18 3.09 -1.10 -15.81
CA SER A 18 3.46 -2.48 -15.46
C SER A 18 4.71 -2.55 -14.59
N LEU A 19 5.73 -1.74 -14.88
CA LEU A 19 6.95 -1.65 -14.08
C LEU A 19 6.62 -1.23 -12.64
N ARG A 20 5.85 -0.15 -12.46
CA ARG A 20 5.45 0.34 -11.13
C ARG A 20 4.64 -0.69 -10.36
N GLN A 21 3.70 -1.37 -11.01
CA GLN A 21 2.94 -2.45 -10.38
C GLN A 21 3.84 -3.59 -9.91
N THR A 22 4.84 -3.97 -10.70
CA THR A 22 5.79 -5.02 -10.32
C THR A 22 6.66 -4.60 -9.13
N GLU A 23 7.13 -3.35 -9.07
CA GLU A 23 7.86 -2.80 -7.92
C GLU A 23 7.00 -2.86 -6.64
N ASP A 24 5.74 -2.40 -6.72
CA ASP A 24 4.81 -2.43 -5.60
C ASP A 24 4.49 -3.86 -5.15
N GLU A 25 4.34 -4.81 -6.10
CA GLU A 25 4.11 -6.22 -5.79
C GLU A 25 5.29 -6.88 -5.08
N LEU A 26 6.52 -6.58 -5.50
CA LEU A 26 7.72 -7.09 -4.84
C LEU A 26 7.82 -6.57 -3.40
N THR A 27 7.58 -5.28 -3.19
CA THR A 27 7.57 -4.67 -1.86
C THR A 27 6.47 -5.26 -0.98
N ARG A 28 5.25 -5.38 -1.51
CA ARG A 28 4.12 -6.04 -0.83
C ARG A 28 4.44 -7.47 -0.41
N ASN A 29 5.02 -8.26 -1.32
CA ASN A 29 5.36 -9.66 -1.05
C ASN A 29 6.45 -9.77 0.02
N MET A 30 7.43 -8.89 0.01
CA MET A 30 8.44 -8.81 1.07
C MET A 30 7.79 -8.47 2.43
N LEU A 31 6.93 -7.47 2.50
CA LEU A 31 6.21 -7.11 3.73
C LEU A 31 5.35 -8.27 4.23
N ALA A 32 4.65 -8.97 3.34
CA ALA A 32 3.82 -10.13 3.70
C ALA A 32 4.63 -11.31 4.25
N ALA A 33 5.87 -11.50 3.78
CA ALA A 33 6.73 -12.60 4.18
C ALA A 33 7.48 -12.34 5.50
N THR A 34 7.79 -11.08 5.82
CA THR A 34 8.73 -10.73 6.89
C THR A 34 8.14 -9.90 8.03
N ALA A 35 7.04 -9.21 7.81
CA ALA A 35 6.42 -8.38 8.85
C ALA A 35 5.83 -9.24 9.99
N SER A 36 6.02 -8.79 11.23
CA SER A 36 5.32 -9.33 12.38
C SER A 36 3.81 -9.18 12.19
N PHE A 37 3.04 -10.23 12.47
CA PHE A 37 1.59 -10.17 12.26
C PHE A 37 0.79 -10.21 13.57
N VAL A 38 -0.36 -9.56 13.54
CA VAL A 38 -1.38 -9.58 14.58
C VAL A 38 -2.72 -9.90 13.93
N ASN A 39 -3.44 -10.88 14.44
CA ASN A 39 -4.78 -11.19 13.96
C ASN A 39 -5.82 -10.28 14.64
N CYS A 40 -6.74 -9.72 13.87
CA CYS A 40 -7.89 -8.98 14.40
C CYS A 40 -8.85 -9.93 15.10
N VAL A 41 -8.96 -9.79 16.41
CA VAL A 41 -9.97 -10.50 17.24
C VAL A 41 -10.45 -9.53 18.32
N ALA A 42 -11.15 -8.48 17.92
CA ALA A 42 -11.71 -7.45 18.82
C ALA A 42 -10.68 -6.88 19.83
N GLY A 43 -9.47 -6.60 19.37
CA GLY A 43 -8.39 -6.04 20.18
C GLY A 43 -7.48 -7.07 20.84
N VAL A 44 -7.67 -8.36 20.58
CA VAL A 44 -6.80 -9.44 21.06
C VAL A 44 -6.12 -10.10 19.87
N ASN A 45 -4.85 -10.47 20.02
CA ASN A 45 -4.18 -11.29 19.00
C ASN A 45 -4.61 -12.75 19.17
N GLY A 46 -5.55 -13.20 18.34
CA GLY A 46 -6.09 -14.55 18.40
C GLY A 46 -5.56 -15.48 17.31
N ASP A 47 -5.96 -16.74 17.37
CA ASP A 47 -5.49 -17.78 16.42
C ASP A 47 -6.11 -17.62 15.02
N SER A 48 -7.30 -17.03 14.91
CA SER A 48 -7.98 -16.81 13.62
C SER A 48 -8.43 -15.36 13.49
N PRO A 49 -8.08 -14.70 12.39
CA PRO A 49 -8.50 -13.33 12.16
C PRO A 49 -10.02 -13.23 11.95
N THR A 50 -10.62 -12.18 12.48
CA THR A 50 -12.00 -11.75 12.28
C THR A 50 -12.05 -10.40 11.55
N GLU A 51 -13.20 -9.78 11.49
CA GLU A 51 -13.38 -8.43 10.95
C GLU A 51 -12.54 -7.40 11.72
N ILE A 52 -12.12 -6.35 11.03
CA ILE A 52 -11.35 -5.25 11.66
C ILE A 52 -12.24 -4.46 12.63
N THR A 53 -11.73 -4.19 13.82
CA THR A 53 -12.42 -3.40 14.83
C THR A 53 -11.57 -2.24 15.32
N ARG A 54 -12.18 -1.25 15.96
CA ARG A 54 -11.49 -0.10 16.56
C ARG A 54 -10.41 -0.50 17.56
N PRO A 55 -10.63 -1.43 18.51
CA PRO A 55 -9.61 -1.88 19.44
C PRO A 55 -8.38 -2.50 18.76
N ASP A 56 -8.54 -3.17 17.62
CA ASP A 56 -7.41 -3.74 16.87
C ASP A 56 -6.49 -2.64 16.34
N VAL A 57 -7.09 -1.59 15.76
CA VAL A 57 -6.35 -0.41 15.27
C VAL A 57 -5.64 0.32 16.41
N ASP A 58 -6.32 0.56 17.53
CA ASP A 58 -5.74 1.23 18.69
C ASP A 58 -4.58 0.43 19.31
N ASN A 59 -4.65 -0.90 19.28
CA ASN A 59 -3.55 -1.76 19.73
C ASN A 59 -2.32 -1.69 18.82
N VAL A 60 -2.52 -1.66 17.51
CA VAL A 60 -1.41 -1.50 16.55
C VAL A 60 -0.76 -0.13 16.71
N VAL A 61 -1.54 0.94 16.81
CA VAL A 61 -1.01 2.30 17.04
C VAL A 61 -0.23 2.35 18.35
N ARG A 62 -0.76 1.77 19.42
CA ARG A 62 -0.07 1.69 20.72
C ARG A 62 1.24 0.91 20.64
N ALA A 63 1.27 -0.19 19.89
CA ALA A 63 2.48 -0.97 19.71
C ALA A 63 3.56 -0.18 18.94
N LEU A 64 3.18 0.54 17.87
CA LEU A 64 4.11 1.40 17.13
C LEU A 64 4.64 2.54 18.00
N LEU A 65 3.79 3.19 18.80
CA LEU A 65 4.20 4.23 19.75
C LEU A 65 5.15 3.70 20.84
N ASN A 66 4.87 2.52 21.40
CA ASN A 66 5.73 1.89 22.39
C ASN A 66 7.12 1.51 21.81
N ASN A 67 7.17 1.21 20.54
CA ASN A 67 8.42 0.94 19.81
C ASN A 67 9.12 2.22 19.34
N ASN A 68 8.64 3.39 19.73
CA ASN A 68 9.17 4.70 19.30
C ASN A 68 9.24 4.85 17.78
N ALA A 69 8.27 4.30 17.05
CA ALA A 69 8.18 4.49 15.61
C ALA A 69 7.85 5.96 15.29
N TYR A 70 8.57 6.55 14.33
CA TYR A 70 8.27 7.89 13.86
C TYR A 70 7.05 7.90 12.94
N THR A 71 6.21 8.91 13.09
CA THR A 71 5.08 9.16 12.19
C THR A 71 5.55 9.61 10.82
N ILE A 72 4.83 9.24 9.77
CA ILE A 72 5.19 9.57 8.38
C ILE A 72 4.60 10.91 7.97
N LEU A 73 3.41 11.23 8.46
CA LEU A 73 2.72 12.47 8.16
C LEU A 73 2.49 13.29 9.41
N ASP A 74 2.64 14.60 9.23
CA ASP A 74 2.32 15.58 10.26
C ASP A 74 0.80 15.72 10.45
N SER A 75 0.40 16.35 11.55
CA SER A 75 -0.99 16.68 11.85
C SER A 75 -1.56 17.66 10.82
N ILE A 76 -2.84 17.49 10.49
CA ILE A 76 -3.60 18.46 9.69
C ILE A 76 -4.40 19.31 10.67
N GLU A 77 -4.04 20.58 10.79
CA GLU A 77 -4.73 21.53 11.66
C GLU A 77 -6.08 21.97 11.07
N GLY A 78 -7.07 22.17 11.93
CA GLY A 78 -8.36 22.73 11.54
C GLY A 78 -8.29 24.24 11.31
N GLU A 79 -9.17 24.77 10.49
CA GLU A 79 -9.36 26.22 10.39
C GLU A 79 -10.16 26.75 11.58
N ASP A 80 -9.68 27.82 12.20
CA ASP A 80 -10.32 28.47 13.37
C ASP A 80 -11.79 28.91 13.11
N LYS A 81 -12.13 29.12 11.86
CA LYS A 81 -13.47 29.62 11.47
C LYS A 81 -14.55 28.53 11.42
N PHE A 82 -14.20 27.25 11.29
CA PHE A 82 -15.16 26.18 11.04
C PHE A 82 -15.24 25.14 12.16
N GLY A 83 -14.44 25.27 13.21
CA GLY A 83 -14.46 24.35 14.36
C GLY A 83 -14.19 22.89 13.99
N THR A 84 -13.46 22.64 12.89
CA THR A 84 -13.08 21.31 12.46
C THR A 84 -11.99 20.74 13.35
N ALA A 85 -12.17 19.48 13.78
CA ALA A 85 -11.16 18.82 14.60
C ALA A 85 -9.90 18.52 13.76
N PRO A 86 -8.69 18.73 14.33
CA PRO A 86 -7.45 18.41 13.62
C PRO A 86 -7.33 16.91 13.38
N VAL A 87 -6.74 16.53 12.25
CA VAL A 87 -6.32 15.15 11.98
C VAL A 87 -4.90 14.99 12.54
N ARG A 88 -4.71 13.97 13.37
CA ARG A 88 -3.45 13.72 14.07
C ARG A 88 -2.34 13.34 13.09
N ASP A 89 -1.10 13.53 13.54
CA ASP A 89 0.07 12.91 12.94
C ASP A 89 -0.12 11.38 12.82
N ALA A 90 0.35 10.78 11.75
CA ALA A 90 -0.09 9.44 11.43
C ALA A 90 0.99 8.53 10.84
N TYR A 91 0.78 7.25 11.11
CA TYR A 91 1.37 6.11 10.41
C TYR A 91 0.55 5.77 9.16
N PHE A 92 1.14 5.04 8.22
CA PHE A 92 0.40 4.50 7.08
C PHE A 92 -0.06 3.07 7.32
N ALA A 93 -1.27 2.78 6.85
CA ALA A 93 -1.81 1.43 6.72
C ALA A 93 -2.09 1.14 5.24
N LEU A 94 -1.31 0.25 4.66
CA LEU A 94 -1.47 -0.19 3.27
C LEU A 94 -2.43 -1.37 3.23
N CYS A 95 -3.56 -1.23 2.55
CA CYS A 95 -4.61 -2.24 2.53
C CYS A 95 -5.22 -2.47 1.13
N SER A 96 -5.99 -3.55 1.00
CA SER A 96 -6.74 -3.86 -0.21
C SER A 96 -7.98 -2.97 -0.36
N THR A 97 -8.37 -2.67 -1.61
CA THR A 97 -9.63 -1.98 -1.92
C THR A 97 -10.87 -2.72 -1.43
N GLN A 98 -10.79 -4.03 -1.23
CA GLN A 98 -11.92 -4.84 -0.77
C GLN A 98 -12.30 -4.58 0.70
N LEU A 99 -11.38 -4.01 1.49
CA LEU A 99 -11.61 -3.66 2.89
C LEU A 99 -12.34 -2.31 3.09
N THR A 100 -12.62 -1.57 2.02
CA THR A 100 -13.23 -0.24 2.12
C THR A 100 -14.57 -0.22 2.88
N PRO A 101 -15.52 -1.16 2.66
CA PRO A 101 -16.78 -1.15 3.40
C PRO A 101 -16.59 -1.43 4.90
N ASP A 102 -15.65 -2.32 5.23
CA ASP A 102 -15.38 -2.66 6.64
C ASP A 102 -14.70 -1.51 7.36
N LEU A 103 -13.78 -0.80 6.70
CA LEU A 103 -13.14 0.39 7.25
C LEU A 103 -14.16 1.52 7.52
N ASP A 104 -15.11 1.72 6.62
CA ASP A 104 -16.17 2.74 6.81
C ASP A 104 -17.08 2.44 8.02
N ASN A 105 -17.23 1.17 8.37
CA ASN A 105 -18.03 0.72 9.51
C ASN A 105 -17.27 0.77 10.85
N VAL A 106 -15.94 0.94 10.85
CA VAL A 106 -15.17 1.03 12.11
C VAL A 106 -15.49 2.31 12.85
N ALA A 107 -15.79 2.18 14.14
CA ALA A 107 -16.10 3.32 15.00
C ALA A 107 -14.96 4.36 15.03
N GLY A 108 -15.29 5.61 14.71
CA GLY A 108 -14.33 6.72 14.69
C GLY A 108 -13.51 6.82 13.40
N PHE A 109 -13.95 6.17 12.33
CA PHE A 109 -13.40 6.37 10.99
C PHE A 109 -13.75 7.78 10.47
N ILE A 110 -12.75 8.49 9.97
CA ILE A 110 -12.87 9.82 9.39
C ILE A 110 -12.55 9.71 7.91
N GLN A 111 -13.55 9.90 7.06
CA GLN A 111 -13.36 9.89 5.62
C GLN A 111 -12.51 11.08 5.18
N LYS A 112 -11.71 10.92 4.13
CA LYS A 112 -10.87 12.00 3.59
C LYS A 112 -11.65 13.28 3.23
N ALA A 113 -12.94 13.16 2.89
CA ALA A 113 -13.81 14.30 2.61
C ALA A 113 -14.12 15.17 3.84
N GLN A 114 -13.93 14.63 5.04
CA GLN A 114 -14.17 15.31 6.32
C GLN A 114 -12.90 15.95 6.90
N TYR A 115 -11.77 15.82 6.23
CA TYR A 115 -10.53 16.43 6.70
C TYR A 115 -10.56 17.95 6.62
N PRO A 116 -10.00 18.65 7.62
CA PRO A 116 -10.04 20.11 7.70
C PRO A 116 -9.36 20.81 6.53
N ALA A 117 -8.23 20.26 6.04
CA ALA A 117 -7.49 20.77 4.90
C ALA A 117 -7.23 19.65 3.90
N GLN A 118 -7.71 19.81 2.67
CA GLN A 118 -7.61 18.78 1.64
C GLN A 118 -6.25 18.79 0.90
N MET A 119 -5.40 19.78 1.14
CA MET A 119 -4.10 19.91 0.44
C MET A 119 -3.07 18.83 0.83
N ASN A 120 -3.21 18.23 2.01
CA ASN A 120 -2.27 17.23 2.55
C ASN A 120 -2.79 15.80 2.45
N ILE A 121 -3.78 15.55 1.59
CA ILE A 121 -4.39 14.24 1.39
C ILE A 121 -3.68 13.52 0.26
N LEU A 122 -3.28 12.28 0.50
CA LEU A 122 -2.70 11.43 -0.55
C LEU A 122 -3.78 10.91 -1.49
N ARG A 123 -3.45 10.78 -2.77
CA ARG A 123 -4.42 10.36 -3.80
C ARG A 123 -5.08 9.00 -3.49
N SER A 124 -4.32 8.05 -2.96
CA SER A 124 -4.79 6.70 -2.59
C SER A 124 -5.36 6.61 -1.17
N GLU A 125 -5.40 7.71 -0.44
CA GLU A 125 -5.93 7.74 0.92
C GLU A 125 -7.45 7.58 0.92
N TRP A 126 -7.95 6.70 1.79
CA TRP A 126 -9.38 6.48 1.99
C TRP A 126 -9.91 7.26 3.19
N GLY A 127 -9.20 7.22 4.29
CA GLY A 127 -9.54 7.89 5.52
C GLY A 127 -8.57 7.56 6.64
N SER A 128 -8.92 7.94 7.86
CA SER A 128 -8.08 7.73 9.04
C SER A 128 -8.88 7.22 10.24
N ILE A 129 -8.21 6.45 11.08
CA ILE A 129 -8.69 6.05 12.41
C ILE A 129 -7.60 6.38 13.42
N GLY A 130 -7.84 7.37 14.27
CA GLY A 130 -6.83 7.82 15.23
C GLY A 130 -5.55 8.32 14.56
N ASN A 131 -4.41 7.70 14.85
CA ASN A 131 -3.10 8.01 14.27
C ASN A 131 -2.72 7.09 13.09
N LEU A 132 -3.68 6.44 12.44
CA LEU A 132 -3.44 5.56 11.31
C LEU A 132 -4.21 6.04 10.10
N ARG A 133 -3.54 6.29 8.97
CA ARG A 133 -4.16 6.67 7.69
C ARG A 133 -4.11 5.50 6.72
N PHE A 134 -5.27 5.16 6.17
CA PHE A 134 -5.46 3.99 5.29
C PHE A 134 -5.25 4.38 3.83
N LEU A 135 -4.25 3.75 3.22
CA LEU A 135 -3.96 3.84 1.79
C LEU A 135 -4.46 2.57 1.11
N ILE A 136 -5.36 2.73 0.17
CA ILE A 136 -5.96 1.61 -0.55
C ILE A 136 -5.26 1.34 -1.87
N SER A 137 -5.10 0.05 -2.19
CA SER A 137 -4.54 -0.40 -3.46
C SER A 137 -5.28 -1.63 -3.96
N SER A 138 -5.46 -1.72 -5.28
CA SER A 138 -6.04 -2.91 -5.94
C SER A 138 -5.13 -4.14 -5.87
N ILE A 139 -3.83 -3.93 -5.67
CA ILE A 139 -2.82 -4.99 -5.52
C ILE A 139 -2.56 -5.36 -4.05
N GLY A 140 -3.48 -5.04 -3.13
CA GLY A 140 -3.37 -5.37 -1.71
C GLY A 140 -3.09 -6.86 -1.47
N SER A 141 -2.39 -7.17 -0.36
CA SER A 141 -2.03 -8.54 -0.03
C SER A 141 -3.24 -9.31 0.52
N VAL A 142 -3.53 -10.45 -0.11
CA VAL A 142 -4.57 -11.38 0.33
C VAL A 142 -3.97 -12.78 0.45
N THR A 143 -4.24 -13.45 1.54
CA THR A 143 -3.84 -14.86 1.75
C THR A 143 -5.10 -15.72 1.65
N PRO A 144 -5.29 -16.47 0.54
CA PRO A 144 -6.52 -17.19 0.32
C PRO A 144 -6.69 -18.33 1.35
N LYS A 145 -7.91 -18.48 1.87
CA LYS A 145 -8.33 -19.55 2.78
C LYS A 145 -7.44 -19.73 4.01
N ALA A 146 -6.85 -18.65 4.51
CA ALA A 146 -5.92 -18.71 5.64
C ALA A 146 -6.60 -18.60 7.01
N SER A 147 -7.89 -18.31 7.06
CA SER A 147 -8.68 -18.36 8.29
C SER A 147 -9.07 -19.81 8.64
N ILE A 148 -9.27 -20.10 9.92
CA ILE A 148 -9.81 -21.40 10.38
C ILE A 148 -11.18 -21.70 9.76
N SER A 149 -11.97 -20.68 9.51
CA SER A 149 -13.26 -20.81 8.79
C SER A 149 -13.16 -21.03 7.28
N GLY A 150 -11.92 -21.00 6.73
CA GLY A 150 -11.69 -21.08 5.29
C GLY A 150 -11.93 -19.77 4.53
N ALA A 151 -12.10 -18.67 5.22
CA ALA A 151 -12.20 -17.34 4.61
C ALA A 151 -10.82 -16.80 4.20
N ASP A 152 -10.82 -15.91 3.21
CA ASP A 152 -9.62 -15.21 2.77
C ASP A 152 -9.19 -14.19 3.84
N VAL A 153 -7.88 -14.13 4.08
CA VAL A 153 -7.27 -13.21 5.04
C VAL A 153 -6.63 -12.05 4.31
N TYR A 154 -7.03 -10.85 4.66
CA TYR A 154 -6.52 -9.60 4.14
C TYR A 154 -5.44 -9.05 5.06
N ASN A 155 -4.31 -8.70 4.47
CA ASN A 155 -3.17 -8.14 5.20
C ASN A 155 -3.22 -6.61 5.10
N ILE A 156 -3.13 -5.94 6.24
CA ILE A 156 -3.01 -4.49 6.37
C ILE A 156 -1.62 -4.21 6.94
N PHE A 157 -0.74 -3.61 6.14
CA PHE A 157 0.61 -3.28 6.58
C PHE A 157 0.64 -1.90 7.23
N CYS A 158 0.77 -1.87 8.54
CA CYS A 158 0.93 -0.66 9.32
C CYS A 158 2.42 -0.34 9.46
N VAL A 159 2.85 0.79 8.91
CA VAL A 159 4.27 1.15 8.79
C VAL A 159 4.54 2.52 9.39
N GLY A 160 5.68 2.63 10.09
CA GLY A 160 6.26 3.88 10.53
C GLY A 160 7.23 4.45 9.49
N MET A 161 7.76 5.65 9.74
CA MET A 161 8.78 6.28 8.90
C MET A 161 10.05 5.40 8.91
N GLU A 162 10.69 5.22 7.73
CA GLU A 162 11.90 4.42 7.56
C GLU A 162 11.81 2.95 8.03
N ALA A 163 10.60 2.42 8.15
CA ALA A 163 10.37 1.04 8.59
C ALA A 163 10.89 0.01 7.58
N TYR A 164 10.90 0.35 6.31
CA TYR A 164 11.49 -0.44 5.24
C TYR A 164 12.21 0.44 4.22
N ALA A 165 13.16 -0.13 3.50
CA ALA A 165 13.90 0.55 2.45
C ALA A 165 13.95 -0.30 1.19
N VAL A 166 14.06 0.34 0.04
CA VAL A 166 14.30 -0.30 -1.25
C VAL A 166 15.74 0.00 -1.64
N ILE A 167 16.53 -1.04 -1.83
CA ILE A 167 17.93 -0.94 -2.23
C ILE A 167 17.98 -1.15 -3.75
N GLU A 168 18.42 -0.14 -4.47
CA GLU A 168 18.67 -0.20 -5.90
C GLU A 168 20.17 -0.40 -6.15
N GLN A 169 20.50 -1.22 -7.13
CA GLN A 169 21.89 -1.38 -7.54
C GLN A 169 22.28 -0.23 -8.48
N ASP A 170 23.41 0.41 -8.21
CA ASP A 170 23.94 1.46 -9.08
C ASP A 170 24.16 0.96 -10.50
N GLY A 171 23.68 1.74 -11.48
CA GLY A 171 23.69 1.36 -12.90
C GLY A 171 22.59 0.40 -13.36
N TYR A 172 21.73 -0.10 -12.44
CA TYR A 172 20.59 -0.98 -12.74
C TYR A 172 19.23 -0.38 -12.37
N SER A 173 19.14 0.93 -12.32
CA SER A 173 17.87 1.63 -12.20
C SER A 173 16.92 1.25 -13.34
N ALA A 174 15.62 1.49 -13.14
CA ALA A 174 14.59 1.15 -14.13
C ALA A 174 14.89 1.75 -15.50
N THR A 175 15.17 0.91 -16.47
CA THR A 175 15.50 1.32 -17.85
C THR A 175 14.57 0.67 -18.85
N PHE A 176 14.12 1.46 -19.84
CA PHE A 176 13.38 0.95 -20.99
C PHE A 176 14.35 0.54 -22.08
N ILE A 177 14.08 -0.60 -22.70
CA ILE A 177 14.86 -1.15 -23.80
C ILE A 177 13.95 -1.21 -25.02
N TYR A 178 14.35 -0.52 -26.09
CA TYR A 178 13.71 -0.60 -27.37
C TYR A 178 14.59 -1.35 -28.36
N ARG A 179 14.04 -2.39 -28.99
CA ARG A 179 14.69 -3.15 -30.03
C ARG A 179 13.97 -2.86 -31.37
N PRO A 180 14.61 -2.15 -32.32
CA PRO A 180 14.00 -1.82 -33.61
C PRO A 180 13.78 -3.08 -34.45
N PRO A 181 12.87 -3.01 -35.44
CA PRO A 181 12.44 -4.18 -36.22
C PRO A 181 13.56 -4.83 -37.04
N ILE A 182 14.62 -4.10 -37.34
CA ILE A 182 15.76 -4.55 -38.17
C ILE A 182 16.44 -5.83 -37.65
N TYR A 183 16.36 -6.07 -36.34
CA TYR A 183 17.09 -7.17 -35.70
C TYR A 183 16.24 -8.41 -35.44
N ASP A 184 14.94 -8.35 -35.65
CA ASP A 184 14.03 -9.40 -35.17
C ASP A 184 13.48 -10.29 -36.28
N SER A 185 13.50 -9.82 -37.52
CA SER A 185 12.97 -10.54 -38.69
C SER A 185 13.60 -10.04 -39.98
N PRO A 186 13.81 -10.90 -40.99
CA PRO A 186 14.30 -10.49 -42.33
C PRO A 186 13.40 -9.47 -43.03
N LEU A 187 12.11 -9.44 -42.65
CA LEU A 187 11.12 -8.50 -43.19
C LEU A 187 10.97 -7.22 -42.37
N ALA A 188 11.70 -7.10 -41.25
CA ALA A 188 11.66 -5.93 -40.36
C ALA A 188 10.24 -5.54 -39.90
N LEU A 189 9.37 -6.52 -39.63
CA LEU A 189 7.96 -6.28 -39.31
C LEU A 189 7.72 -6.11 -37.79
N ASN A 190 8.59 -6.69 -36.94
CA ASN A 190 8.37 -6.76 -35.49
C ASN A 190 9.39 -5.90 -34.74
N ALA A 191 8.90 -5.06 -33.83
CA ALA A 191 9.72 -4.35 -32.86
C ALA A 191 9.34 -4.84 -31.44
N SER A 192 10.30 -4.83 -30.52
CA SER A 192 10.05 -5.16 -29.14
C SER A 192 10.43 -4.03 -28.20
N VAL A 193 9.60 -3.80 -27.18
CA VAL A 193 9.85 -2.84 -26.10
C VAL A 193 9.75 -3.60 -24.78
N GLY A 194 10.68 -3.37 -23.90
CA GLY A 194 10.70 -3.99 -22.58
C GLY A 194 11.32 -3.06 -21.53
N TRP A 195 11.27 -3.48 -20.29
CA TRP A 195 11.95 -2.80 -19.20
C TRP A 195 12.76 -3.80 -18.38
N LYS A 196 13.76 -3.29 -17.68
CA LYS A 196 14.51 -4.05 -16.66
C LYS A 196 14.82 -3.13 -15.49
N PHE A 197 14.87 -3.69 -14.30
CA PHE A 197 15.38 -3.06 -13.09
C PHE A 197 15.99 -4.12 -12.16
N ALA A 198 16.80 -3.68 -11.22
CA ALA A 198 17.31 -4.52 -10.14
C ALA A 198 17.16 -3.76 -8.83
N GLN A 199 16.25 -4.25 -7.99
CA GLN A 199 16.01 -3.70 -6.65
C GLN A 199 15.69 -4.81 -5.67
N VAL A 200 15.99 -4.59 -4.40
CA VAL A 200 15.68 -5.49 -3.30
C VAL A 200 15.02 -4.68 -2.18
N PRO A 201 13.72 -4.85 -1.94
CA PRO A 201 13.08 -4.28 -0.76
C PRO A 201 13.49 -5.06 0.51
N ARG A 202 13.73 -4.35 1.61
CA ARG A 202 14.10 -4.92 2.91
C ARG A 202 13.47 -4.14 4.04
N ILE A 203 13.02 -4.84 5.09
CA ILE A 203 12.62 -4.21 6.35
C ILE A 203 13.88 -3.72 7.07
N THR A 204 13.87 -2.44 7.44
CA THR A 204 14.94 -1.79 8.18
C THR A 204 14.78 -2.02 9.68
N ASN A 205 13.53 -1.93 10.17
CA ASN A 205 13.21 -2.16 11.56
C ASN A 205 11.90 -2.97 11.68
N ASP A 206 12.03 -4.22 12.13
CA ASP A 206 10.89 -5.15 12.27
C ASP A 206 9.84 -4.69 13.29
N GLN A 207 10.22 -3.85 14.25
CA GLN A 207 9.30 -3.34 15.27
C GLN A 207 8.43 -2.17 14.77
N TRP A 208 8.80 -1.57 13.62
CA TRP A 208 8.09 -0.45 13.01
C TRP A 208 7.17 -0.88 11.86
N VAL A 209 7.08 -2.18 11.63
CA VAL A 209 6.17 -2.79 10.66
C VAL A 209 5.29 -3.81 11.35
N ILE A 210 3.99 -3.61 11.30
CA ILE A 210 3.01 -4.57 11.85
C ILE A 210 2.03 -4.94 10.75
N ASN A 211 1.91 -6.24 10.49
CA ASN A 211 0.90 -6.77 9.58
C ASN A 211 -0.36 -7.12 10.38
N LEU A 212 -1.40 -6.33 10.22
CA LEU A 212 -2.71 -6.58 10.80
C LEU A 212 -3.52 -7.46 9.83
N ARG A 213 -3.93 -8.64 10.30
CA ARG A 213 -4.68 -9.62 9.50
C ARG A 213 -6.14 -9.60 9.87
N CYS A 214 -7.01 -9.45 8.88
CA CYS A 214 -8.45 -9.45 9.07
C CYS A 214 -9.17 -10.25 7.98
N THR A 215 -10.42 -10.60 8.22
CA THR A 215 -11.34 -11.13 7.22
C THR A 215 -12.37 -10.05 6.85
N LEU A 216 -13.06 -10.22 5.73
CA LEU A 216 -14.17 -9.33 5.37
C LEU A 216 -15.40 -9.67 6.23
N SER A 217 -16.23 -8.66 6.43
CA SER A 217 -17.59 -8.84 6.94
C SER A 217 -18.40 -9.68 5.96
N SER A 218 -19.19 -10.60 6.49
CA SER A 218 -20.07 -11.48 5.70
C SER A 218 -21.33 -10.78 5.24
#